data_b6ab23ebf3f3724acff25010ea7d052d
#
_entry.id   b6ab23ebf3f3724acff25010ea7d052d
#
_cell.length_a   1.000
_cell.length_b   1.000
_cell.length_c   1.000
_cell.angle_alpha   90.00
_cell.angle_beta   90.00
_cell.angle_gamma   90.00
#
_symmetry.space_group_name_H-M   'P 1'
#
loop_
_entity.id
_entity.type
_entity.pdbx_description
1 polymer ?
#
loop_
_entity_poly.entity_id
_entity_poly.type
_entity_poly.pdbx_seq_one_letter_code
_entity_poly.pdbx_strand_id
1 'polypeptide(L)'
;CCRLGVECLIQHCDVAAYREANKGVSVEMACREIRYRWFESLFENISAQAIVVGHNADDNIETMLLNIMRGTGIVGARGMIFCNDRHIVRPMLNITRREIESYLERANLGYITDSSNLLCDFNRNRIRNILRPVIDETFPDAAAGMTSTLDKLRENEAFYRQAIEEKRHVYIHENLIDLQALITKEPLPALLIFEWFRNEGLTRTQADNIIASASSSGARFFSGENAWTIDRGILIFEESGGSLPDDFDDCFEVKQISTAEMDYADPCTAYFDLAVVDGAPLSTRTWQTGDRMQPFGMKATKKLSDIFSNSKISVTDKKRIPLLMKSADILWIPGIRRSALYPVTPEDKSCISVRYTGRRIPPVHSCR
;
A
#
# COMPACT_ATOMS: atom_id res chain seq x y z
N CYS A 1 6.45 35.81 -19.90
CA CYS A 1 5.21 35.17 -20.36
C CYS A 1 4.44 36.09 -21.34
N CYS A 2 4.11 37.36 -21.00
CA CYS A 2 3.39 38.26 -21.92
C CYS A 2 4.05 38.43 -23.30
N ARG A 3 5.40 38.58 -23.37
CA ARG A 3 6.13 38.71 -24.65
C ARG A 3 6.03 37.48 -25.56
N LEU A 4 5.77 36.32 -24.98
CA LEU A 4 5.67 35.04 -25.69
C LEU A 4 4.21 34.60 -25.89
N GLY A 5 3.23 35.40 -25.47
CA GLY A 5 1.81 35.06 -25.54
C GLY A 5 1.43 33.84 -24.67
N VAL A 6 2.23 33.53 -23.63
CA VAL A 6 2.00 32.40 -22.74
C VAL A 6 1.35 32.90 -21.46
N GLU A 7 0.30 32.23 -21.00
CA GLU A 7 -0.36 32.50 -19.72
C GLU A 7 0.62 32.30 -18.55
N CYS A 8 0.50 33.12 -17.50
CA CYS A 8 1.33 33.04 -16.33
C CYS A 8 0.43 32.95 -15.09
N LEU A 9 0.49 31.83 -14.41
CA LEU A 9 -0.20 31.62 -13.14
C LEU A 9 0.78 31.88 -11.99
N ILE A 10 0.35 32.65 -10.98
CA ILE A 10 1.15 33.01 -9.82
C ILE A 10 0.44 32.55 -8.56
N GLN A 11 1.15 31.80 -7.71
CA GLN A 11 0.67 31.37 -6.40
C GLN A 11 1.55 31.97 -5.30
N HIS A 12 0.93 32.67 -4.38
CA HIS A 12 1.58 33.10 -3.13
C HIS A 12 1.36 32.05 -2.03
N CYS A 13 2.39 31.72 -1.28
CA CYS A 13 2.32 30.75 -0.21
C CYS A 13 3.08 31.21 1.03
N ASP A 14 2.56 30.90 2.22
CA ASP A 14 3.22 31.13 3.49
C ASP A 14 4.00 29.88 3.92
N VAL A 15 5.31 29.90 3.67
CA VAL A 15 6.21 28.80 4.00
C VAL A 15 6.39 28.66 5.51
N ALA A 16 6.27 29.77 6.27
CA ALA A 16 6.41 29.76 7.72
C ALA A 16 5.22 29.03 8.36
N ALA A 17 4.00 29.41 7.99
CA ALA A 17 2.79 28.75 8.45
C ALA A 17 2.77 27.24 8.09
N TYR A 18 3.25 26.91 6.88
CA TYR A 18 3.37 25.50 6.47
C TYR A 18 4.30 24.70 7.40
N ARG A 19 5.46 25.27 7.77
CA ARG A 19 6.41 24.62 8.65
C ARG A 19 5.93 24.50 10.10
N GLU A 20 5.16 25.47 10.58
CA GLU A 20 4.53 25.41 11.91
C GLU A 20 3.54 24.23 12.00
N ALA A 21 2.76 24.01 10.93
CA ALA A 21 1.81 22.91 10.84
C ALA A 21 2.51 21.54 10.64
N ASN A 22 3.71 21.52 10.02
CA ASN A 22 4.46 20.30 9.70
C ASN A 22 5.84 20.34 10.38
N LYS A 23 5.88 20.11 11.68
CA LYS A 23 7.12 20.19 12.49
C LYS A 23 8.21 19.25 11.96
N GLY A 24 9.44 19.76 11.87
CA GLY A 24 10.61 18.99 11.41
C GLY A 24 10.91 19.10 9.91
N VAL A 25 10.05 19.75 9.12
CA VAL A 25 10.28 19.98 7.70
C VAL A 25 11.22 21.17 7.49
N SER A 26 12.30 21.00 6.70
CA SER A 26 13.20 22.08 6.32
C SER A 26 12.50 23.09 5.39
N VAL A 27 13.03 24.33 5.30
CA VAL A 27 12.49 25.34 4.36
C VAL A 27 12.48 24.82 2.93
N GLU A 28 13.56 24.16 2.50
CA GLU A 28 13.67 23.59 1.16
C GLU A 28 12.58 22.53 0.88
N MET A 29 12.39 21.61 1.84
CA MET A 29 11.34 20.59 1.74
C MET A 29 9.95 21.21 1.71
N ALA A 30 9.67 22.19 2.58
CA ALA A 30 8.39 22.89 2.61
C ALA A 30 8.10 23.59 1.26
N CYS A 31 9.05 24.36 0.74
CA CYS A 31 8.93 25.01 -0.57
C CYS A 31 8.71 23.98 -1.70
N ARG A 32 9.40 22.82 -1.63
CA ARG A 32 9.24 21.75 -2.60
C ARG A 32 7.85 21.14 -2.52
N GLU A 33 7.38 20.77 -1.33
CA GLU A 33 6.06 20.15 -1.13
C GLU A 33 4.92 21.07 -1.54
N ILE A 34 4.96 22.35 -1.15
CA ILE A 34 3.98 23.36 -1.55
C ILE A 34 3.94 23.49 -3.09
N ARG A 35 5.11 23.57 -3.73
CA ARG A 35 5.22 23.67 -5.19
C ARG A 35 4.61 22.46 -5.91
N TYR A 36 4.92 21.23 -5.46
CA TYR A 36 4.41 20.04 -6.11
C TYR A 36 2.91 19.84 -5.89
N ARG A 37 2.39 20.14 -4.70
CA ARG A 37 0.93 20.15 -4.45
C ARG A 37 0.20 21.13 -5.38
N TRP A 38 0.78 22.30 -5.58
CA TRP A 38 0.20 23.28 -6.49
C TRP A 38 0.26 22.79 -7.95
N PHE A 39 1.35 22.20 -8.37
CA PHE A 39 1.46 21.61 -9.70
C PHE A 39 0.43 20.50 -9.93
N GLU A 40 0.23 19.63 -8.95
CA GLU A 40 -0.76 18.57 -9.00
C GLU A 40 -2.18 19.15 -9.11
N SER A 41 -2.53 20.16 -8.30
CA SER A 41 -3.82 20.83 -8.39
C SER A 41 -4.05 21.53 -9.75
N LEU A 42 -3.02 22.16 -10.31
CA LEU A 42 -3.10 22.76 -11.64
C LEU A 42 -3.24 21.69 -12.73
N PHE A 43 -2.50 20.60 -12.63
CA PHE A 43 -2.56 19.50 -13.60
C PHE A 43 -3.98 18.98 -13.76
N GLU A 44 -4.70 18.80 -12.65
CA GLU A 44 -6.11 18.38 -12.65
C GLU A 44 -7.05 19.47 -13.18
N ASN A 45 -6.91 20.71 -12.66
CA ASN A 45 -7.84 21.81 -12.95
C ASN A 45 -7.82 22.27 -14.40
N ILE A 46 -6.65 22.26 -15.05
CA ILE A 46 -6.52 22.71 -16.46
C ILE A 46 -6.38 21.53 -17.44
N SER A 47 -6.58 20.30 -16.96
CA SER A 47 -6.43 19.06 -17.76
C SER A 47 -5.09 19.01 -18.52
N ALA A 48 -4.00 19.35 -17.84
CA ALA A 48 -2.67 19.35 -18.44
C ALA A 48 -2.22 17.92 -18.81
N GLN A 49 -1.38 17.79 -19.84
CA GLN A 49 -0.83 16.48 -20.25
C GLN A 49 0.48 16.16 -19.55
N ALA A 50 1.22 17.16 -19.11
CA ALA A 50 2.49 17.00 -18.41
C ALA A 50 2.86 18.25 -17.60
N ILE A 51 3.67 18.06 -16.56
CA ILE A 51 4.34 19.12 -15.80
C ILE A 51 5.78 19.16 -16.25
N VAL A 52 6.16 20.19 -16.98
CA VAL A 52 7.54 20.32 -17.50
C VAL A 52 8.38 21.13 -16.51
N VAL A 53 9.54 20.57 -16.11
CA VAL A 53 10.48 21.24 -15.19
C VAL A 53 11.87 21.37 -15.81
N GLY A 54 12.56 22.46 -15.48
CA GLY A 54 13.85 22.85 -16.04
C GLY A 54 15.07 22.17 -15.42
N HIS A 55 14.97 20.95 -14.90
CA HIS A 55 16.13 20.22 -14.40
C HIS A 55 17.06 19.83 -15.56
N ASN A 56 18.37 20.01 -15.36
CA ASN A 56 19.41 19.78 -16.34
C ASN A 56 20.37 18.64 -15.91
N ALA A 57 21.40 18.37 -16.72
CA ALA A 57 22.38 17.30 -16.46
C ALA A 57 23.17 17.52 -15.15
N ASP A 58 23.53 18.76 -14.84
CA ASP A 58 24.24 19.08 -13.61
C ASP A 58 23.37 18.85 -12.38
N ASP A 59 22.10 19.24 -12.41
CA ASP A 59 21.11 18.93 -11.36
C ASP A 59 20.99 17.43 -11.13
N ASN A 60 21.11 16.63 -12.18
CA ASN A 60 21.02 15.18 -12.10
C ASN A 60 22.24 14.56 -11.43
N ILE A 61 23.44 15.03 -11.77
CA ILE A 61 24.69 14.63 -11.10
C ILE A 61 24.65 15.02 -9.61
N GLU A 62 24.20 16.25 -9.29
CA GLU A 62 24.03 16.69 -7.90
C GLU A 62 23.09 15.76 -7.12
N THR A 63 21.99 15.34 -7.76
CA THR A 63 21.02 14.41 -7.17
C THR A 63 21.63 13.02 -6.95
N MET A 64 22.37 12.50 -7.90
CA MET A 64 23.09 11.22 -7.77
C MET A 64 24.08 11.26 -6.60
N LEU A 65 24.95 12.29 -6.55
CA LEU A 65 25.93 12.43 -5.49
C LEU A 65 25.26 12.56 -4.12
N LEU A 66 24.21 13.36 -4.00
CA LEU A 66 23.47 13.52 -2.77
C LEU A 66 22.86 12.20 -2.28
N ASN A 67 22.28 11.43 -3.19
CA ASN A 67 21.67 10.13 -2.87
C ASN A 67 22.73 9.11 -2.47
N ILE A 68 23.88 9.04 -3.15
CA ILE A 68 24.99 8.15 -2.80
C ILE A 68 25.51 8.46 -1.38
N MET A 69 25.69 9.74 -1.05
CA MET A 69 26.14 10.15 0.30
C MET A 69 25.11 9.85 1.40
N ARG A 70 23.84 9.70 1.06
CA ARG A 70 22.76 9.30 2.00
C ARG A 70 22.59 7.80 2.13
N GLY A 71 23.32 7.00 1.35
CA GLY A 71 23.18 5.54 1.33
C GLY A 71 21.92 5.11 0.56
N THR A 72 22.02 5.00 -0.76
CA THR A 72 20.90 4.62 -1.62
C THR A 72 21.17 3.33 -2.36
N GLY A 73 20.09 2.63 -2.77
CA GLY A 73 20.15 1.56 -3.77
C GLY A 73 20.15 2.10 -5.20
N ILE A 74 20.07 1.17 -6.17
CA ILE A 74 20.11 1.46 -7.60
C ILE A 74 19.11 2.54 -8.04
N VAL A 75 17.90 2.52 -7.48
CA VAL A 75 16.81 3.46 -7.80
C VAL A 75 17.16 4.91 -7.45
N GLY A 76 17.83 5.14 -6.33
CA GLY A 76 18.28 6.48 -5.96
C GLY A 76 19.57 6.88 -6.66
N ALA A 77 20.49 5.93 -6.88
CA ALA A 77 21.79 6.18 -7.54
C ALA A 77 21.64 6.56 -9.02
N ARG A 78 20.60 6.11 -9.73
CA ARG A 78 20.31 6.46 -11.12
C ARG A 78 19.93 7.93 -11.34
N GLY A 79 19.78 8.70 -10.24
CA GLY A 79 19.37 10.10 -10.29
C GLY A 79 17.90 10.29 -10.72
N MET A 80 17.65 11.42 -11.42
CA MET A 80 16.32 11.75 -11.94
C MET A 80 16.07 11.02 -13.27
N ILE A 81 14.78 10.73 -13.55
CA ILE A 81 14.31 10.17 -14.82
C ILE A 81 13.63 11.22 -15.67
N PHE A 82 13.60 10.99 -16.98
CA PHE A 82 12.99 11.90 -17.97
C PHE A 82 11.51 12.18 -17.64
N CYS A 83 10.74 11.13 -17.40
CA CYS A 83 9.33 11.21 -16.99
C CYS A 83 9.09 10.32 -15.78
N ASN A 84 8.30 10.78 -14.82
CA ASN A 84 7.90 9.98 -13.65
C ASN A 84 6.39 9.79 -13.57
N ASP A 85 5.94 8.97 -12.62
CA ASP A 85 4.53 8.59 -12.40
C ASP A 85 3.63 9.80 -12.03
N ARG A 86 4.20 10.95 -11.63
CA ARG A 86 3.48 12.21 -11.37
C ARG A 86 3.41 13.11 -12.60
N HIS A 87 3.56 12.57 -13.80
CA HIS A 87 3.55 13.32 -15.07
C HIS A 87 4.58 14.44 -15.15
N ILE A 88 5.67 14.38 -14.36
CA ILE A 88 6.75 15.37 -14.39
C ILE A 88 7.76 14.96 -15.47
N VAL A 89 7.92 15.84 -16.47
CA VAL A 89 8.82 15.66 -17.60
C VAL A 89 10.01 16.62 -17.48
N ARG A 90 11.22 16.13 -17.78
CA ARG A 90 12.50 16.87 -17.68
C ARG A 90 13.22 16.88 -19.02
N PRO A 91 12.83 17.74 -19.98
CA PRO A 91 13.39 17.71 -21.34
C PRO A 91 14.88 18.06 -21.41
N MET A 92 15.38 18.83 -20.43
CA MET A 92 16.78 19.28 -20.41
C MET A 92 17.70 18.36 -19.58
N LEU A 93 17.25 17.16 -19.17
CA LEU A 93 18.00 16.30 -18.25
C LEU A 93 19.37 15.83 -18.82
N ASN A 94 19.52 15.85 -20.13
CA ASN A 94 20.78 15.51 -20.84
C ASN A 94 21.55 16.74 -21.34
N ILE A 95 21.11 17.96 -21.02
CA ILE A 95 21.73 19.20 -21.42
C ILE A 95 22.47 19.80 -20.23
N THR A 96 23.73 20.13 -20.39
CA THR A 96 24.53 20.72 -19.32
C THR A 96 24.17 22.19 -19.10
N ARG A 97 24.41 22.68 -17.89
CA ARG A 97 24.25 24.11 -17.59
C ARG A 97 25.05 25.00 -18.52
N ARG A 98 26.29 24.60 -18.87
CA ARG A 98 27.15 25.32 -19.80
C ARG A 98 26.53 25.44 -21.20
N GLU A 99 25.91 24.39 -21.71
CA GLU A 99 25.22 24.43 -23.01
C GLU A 99 24.00 25.36 -22.96
N ILE A 100 23.26 25.37 -21.85
CA ILE A 100 22.13 26.28 -21.65
C ILE A 100 22.60 27.73 -21.63
N GLU A 101 23.64 28.06 -20.86
CA GLU A 101 24.22 29.40 -20.78
C GLU A 101 24.75 29.85 -22.13
N SER A 102 25.49 29.02 -22.86
CA SER A 102 25.97 29.30 -24.23
C SER A 102 24.83 29.52 -25.25
N TYR A 103 23.69 28.82 -25.06
CA TYR A 103 22.51 29.06 -25.90
C TYR A 103 21.90 30.45 -25.62
N LEU A 104 21.73 30.78 -24.33
CA LEU A 104 21.16 32.08 -23.91
C LEU A 104 22.03 33.25 -24.41
N GLU A 105 23.34 33.15 -24.30
CA GLU A 105 24.28 34.14 -24.81
C GLU A 105 24.14 34.34 -26.33
N ARG A 106 24.13 33.25 -27.11
CA ARG A 106 23.96 33.30 -28.57
C ARG A 106 22.61 33.86 -28.99
N ALA A 107 21.54 33.56 -28.19
CA ALA A 107 20.19 34.05 -28.43
C ALA A 107 19.96 35.47 -27.89
N ASN A 108 20.97 36.09 -27.27
CA ASN A 108 20.87 37.38 -26.58
C ASN A 108 19.71 37.45 -25.60
N LEU A 109 19.52 36.38 -24.81
CA LEU A 109 18.50 36.24 -23.79
C LEU A 109 19.12 36.42 -22.39
N GLY A 110 18.60 37.38 -21.64
CA GLY A 110 19.00 37.57 -20.26
C GLY A 110 18.35 36.51 -19.32
N TYR A 111 19.06 36.16 -18.27
CA TYR A 111 18.53 35.32 -17.20
C TYR A 111 18.89 35.91 -15.82
N ILE A 112 18.12 35.49 -14.78
CA ILE A 112 18.36 35.93 -13.42
C ILE A 112 18.94 34.77 -12.64
N THR A 113 20.02 35.02 -11.90
CA THR A 113 20.58 34.07 -10.96
C THR A 113 19.90 34.27 -9.60
N ASP A 114 19.27 33.23 -9.08
CA ASP A 114 18.69 33.24 -7.74
C ASP A 114 19.82 33.30 -6.71
N SER A 115 19.83 34.34 -5.87
CA SER A 115 20.87 34.57 -4.85
C SER A 115 20.91 33.44 -3.80
N SER A 116 19.81 32.73 -3.58
CA SER A 116 19.78 31.58 -2.66
C SER A 116 20.65 30.41 -3.13
N ASN A 117 20.96 30.32 -4.40
CA ASN A 117 21.90 29.33 -4.96
C ASN A 117 23.33 29.51 -4.49
N LEU A 118 23.70 30.70 -4.03
CA LEU A 118 25.05 31.01 -3.51
C LEU A 118 25.20 30.61 -2.03
N LEU A 119 24.11 30.39 -1.32
CA LEU A 119 24.16 30.01 0.08
C LEU A 119 24.48 28.52 0.24
N CYS A 120 25.49 28.18 1.04
CA CYS A 120 25.88 26.78 1.30
C CYS A 120 25.14 26.14 2.48
N ASP A 121 23.99 26.66 2.84
CA ASP A 121 23.18 26.16 3.96
C ASP A 121 22.54 24.79 3.68
N PHE A 122 22.33 24.49 2.41
CA PHE A 122 21.73 23.24 1.95
C PHE A 122 22.76 22.27 1.37
N ASN A 123 22.60 21.00 1.61
CA ASN A 123 23.51 19.95 1.11
C ASN A 123 23.66 19.97 -0.42
N ARG A 124 22.60 20.29 -1.16
CA ARG A 124 22.65 20.41 -2.62
C ARG A 124 23.54 21.58 -3.05
N ASN A 125 23.43 22.72 -2.40
CA ASN A 125 24.27 23.88 -2.68
C ASN A 125 25.74 23.61 -2.31
N ARG A 126 26.02 22.84 -1.24
CA ARG A 126 27.39 22.39 -0.93
C ARG A 126 27.99 21.51 -2.04
N ILE A 127 27.18 20.61 -2.58
CA ILE A 127 27.61 19.80 -3.72
C ILE A 127 27.92 20.71 -4.92
N ARG A 128 27.01 21.64 -5.26
CA ARG A 128 27.13 22.54 -6.41
C ARG A 128 28.31 23.50 -6.27
N ASN A 129 28.45 24.15 -5.14
CA ASN A 129 29.36 25.29 -4.97
C ASN A 129 30.74 24.89 -4.41
N ILE A 130 30.87 23.71 -3.78
CA ILE A 130 32.12 23.25 -3.17
C ILE A 130 32.61 21.97 -3.82
N LEU A 131 31.81 20.91 -3.79
CA LEU A 131 32.27 19.58 -4.22
C LEU A 131 32.46 19.45 -5.72
N ARG A 132 31.51 19.94 -6.51
CA ARG A 132 31.57 19.86 -7.99
C ARG A 132 32.77 20.64 -8.57
N PRO A 133 33.04 21.88 -8.17
CA PRO A 133 34.23 22.56 -8.66
C PRO A 133 35.54 21.81 -8.39
N VAL A 134 35.68 21.21 -7.19
CA VAL A 134 36.87 20.41 -6.84
C VAL A 134 36.95 19.15 -7.70
N ILE A 135 35.84 18.47 -7.94
CA ILE A 135 35.81 17.29 -8.82
C ILE A 135 36.18 17.69 -10.28
N ASP A 136 35.58 18.73 -10.79
CA ASP A 136 35.75 19.16 -12.18
C ASP A 136 37.20 19.67 -12.43
N GLU A 137 37.83 20.30 -11.43
CA GLU A 137 39.24 20.71 -11.48
C GLU A 137 40.19 19.49 -11.43
N THR A 138 39.90 18.53 -10.54
CA THR A 138 40.76 17.36 -10.31
C THR A 138 40.61 16.33 -11.40
N PHE A 139 39.41 16.16 -11.94
CA PHE A 139 39.02 15.16 -12.93
C PHE A 139 38.22 15.82 -14.06
N PRO A 140 38.85 16.37 -15.08
CA PRO A 140 38.18 17.15 -16.14
C PRO A 140 37.04 16.40 -16.87
N ASP A 141 37.13 15.07 -16.95
CA ASP A 141 36.12 14.22 -17.61
C ASP A 141 35.05 13.65 -16.64
N ALA A 142 35.10 14.07 -15.36
CA ALA A 142 34.20 13.50 -14.34
C ALA A 142 32.72 13.70 -14.66
N ALA A 143 32.33 14.86 -15.21
CA ALA A 143 30.95 15.14 -15.58
C ALA A 143 30.43 14.16 -16.65
N ALA A 144 31.22 13.89 -17.69
CA ALA A 144 30.91 12.92 -18.73
C ALA A 144 30.82 11.48 -18.16
N GLY A 145 31.81 11.13 -17.32
CA GLY A 145 31.85 9.84 -16.63
C GLY A 145 30.61 9.61 -15.73
N MET A 146 30.23 10.61 -14.94
CA MET A 146 29.05 10.56 -14.09
C MET A 146 27.75 10.46 -14.89
N THR A 147 27.62 11.21 -15.99
CA THR A 147 26.46 11.11 -16.91
C THR A 147 26.36 9.70 -17.50
N SER A 148 27.47 9.15 -18.03
CA SER A 148 27.52 7.78 -18.53
C SER A 148 27.13 6.75 -17.45
N THR A 149 27.54 6.96 -16.21
CA THR A 149 27.18 6.10 -15.09
C THR A 149 25.67 6.16 -14.79
N LEU A 150 25.07 7.36 -14.82
CA LEU A 150 23.64 7.55 -14.66
C LEU A 150 22.83 6.76 -15.71
N ASP A 151 23.26 6.80 -16.98
CA ASP A 151 22.60 6.08 -18.07
C ASP A 151 22.67 4.56 -17.85
N LYS A 152 23.86 4.03 -17.52
CA LYS A 152 24.04 2.61 -17.20
C LYS A 152 23.21 2.18 -15.98
N LEU A 153 23.12 3.02 -14.95
CA LEU A 153 22.32 2.72 -13.78
C LEU A 153 20.82 2.70 -14.09
N ARG A 154 20.35 3.51 -15.05
CA ARG A 154 18.95 3.46 -15.52
C ARG A 154 18.65 2.17 -16.26
N GLU A 155 19.55 1.74 -17.15
CA GLU A 155 19.43 0.46 -17.85
C GLU A 155 19.41 -0.72 -16.86
N ASN A 156 20.36 -0.74 -15.92
CA ASN A 156 20.44 -1.76 -14.89
C ASN A 156 19.19 -1.77 -13.98
N GLU A 157 18.64 -0.60 -13.65
CA GLU A 157 17.44 -0.49 -12.84
C GLU A 157 16.20 -1.01 -13.58
N ALA A 158 16.10 -0.79 -14.89
CA ALA A 158 15.02 -1.33 -15.70
C ALA A 158 15.04 -2.87 -15.68
N PHE A 159 16.21 -3.47 -15.87
CA PHE A 159 16.41 -4.92 -15.77
C PHE A 159 16.11 -5.45 -14.36
N TYR A 160 16.59 -4.74 -13.33
CA TYR A 160 16.32 -5.08 -11.94
C TYR A 160 14.83 -5.07 -11.62
N ARG A 161 14.09 -4.03 -12.07
CA ARG A 161 12.64 -3.95 -11.87
C ARG A 161 11.89 -5.09 -12.56
N GLN A 162 12.29 -5.41 -13.78
CA GLN A 162 11.70 -6.54 -14.51
C GLN A 162 11.89 -7.84 -13.72
N ALA A 163 13.11 -8.12 -13.25
CA ALA A 163 13.39 -9.32 -12.47
C ALA A 163 12.59 -9.39 -11.15
N ILE A 164 12.42 -8.25 -10.45
CA ILE A 164 11.59 -8.15 -9.24
C ILE A 164 10.12 -8.43 -9.56
N GLU A 165 9.59 -7.88 -10.66
CA GLU A 165 8.18 -8.05 -11.03
C GLU A 165 7.89 -9.47 -11.53
N GLU A 166 8.79 -10.09 -12.30
CA GLU A 166 8.68 -11.50 -12.67
C GLU A 166 8.59 -12.40 -11.43
N LYS A 167 9.42 -12.15 -10.42
CA LYS A 167 9.36 -12.87 -9.14
C LYS A 167 8.07 -12.58 -8.38
N ARG A 168 7.56 -11.34 -8.42
CA ARG A 168 6.29 -10.98 -7.81
C ARG A 168 5.14 -11.85 -8.33
N HIS A 169 5.04 -12.01 -9.64
CA HIS A 169 4.02 -12.86 -10.28
C HIS A 169 4.11 -14.34 -9.90
N VAL A 170 5.34 -14.82 -9.60
CA VAL A 170 5.55 -16.22 -9.18
C VAL A 170 5.14 -16.47 -7.74
N TYR A 171 5.36 -15.51 -6.85
CA TYR A 171 5.24 -15.72 -5.40
C TYR A 171 4.03 -15.07 -4.76
N ILE A 172 3.44 -14.02 -5.35
CA ILE A 172 2.29 -13.32 -4.79
C ILE A 172 1.00 -13.77 -5.48
N HIS A 173 0.12 -14.41 -4.69
CA HIS A 173 -1.19 -14.84 -5.12
C HIS A 173 -2.24 -14.27 -4.16
N GLU A 174 -3.15 -13.41 -4.64
CA GLU A 174 -4.22 -12.80 -3.81
C GLU A 174 -3.70 -12.21 -2.48
N ASN A 175 -2.58 -11.49 -2.51
CA ASN A 175 -1.91 -10.91 -1.32
C ASN A 175 -1.31 -11.94 -0.34
N LEU A 176 -1.15 -13.19 -0.75
CA LEU A 176 -0.52 -14.27 0.01
C LEU A 176 0.84 -14.63 -0.56
N ILE A 177 1.81 -14.86 0.32
CA ILE A 177 3.17 -15.28 -0.05
C ILE A 177 3.56 -16.48 0.81
N ASP A 178 3.93 -17.59 0.18
CA ASP A 178 4.54 -18.73 0.86
C ASP A 178 6.00 -18.40 1.22
N LEU A 179 6.22 -18.06 2.48
CA LEU A 179 7.56 -17.71 2.97
C LEU A 179 8.54 -18.86 2.93
N GLN A 180 8.08 -20.11 3.12
CA GLN A 180 8.96 -21.27 3.09
C GLN A 180 9.45 -21.54 1.66
N ALA A 181 8.57 -21.46 0.67
CA ALA A 181 8.93 -21.57 -0.73
C ALA A 181 9.88 -20.43 -1.15
N LEU A 182 9.62 -19.20 -0.70
CA LEU A 182 10.44 -18.02 -0.99
C LEU A 182 11.86 -18.17 -0.40
N ILE A 183 11.98 -18.54 0.89
CA ILE A 183 13.25 -18.69 1.59
C ILE A 183 14.09 -19.82 0.97
N THR A 184 13.44 -20.90 0.54
CA THR A 184 14.15 -22.07 0.00
C THR A 184 14.66 -21.83 -1.41
N LYS A 185 13.91 -21.08 -2.24
CA LYS A 185 14.20 -20.93 -3.68
C LYS A 185 14.97 -19.67 -4.03
N GLU A 186 14.87 -18.62 -3.19
CA GLU A 186 15.45 -17.32 -3.51
C GLU A 186 16.64 -16.98 -2.61
N PRO A 187 17.74 -16.49 -3.19
CA PRO A 187 18.93 -16.15 -2.42
C PRO A 187 18.76 -14.89 -1.56
N LEU A 188 17.82 -14.00 -1.90
CA LEU A 188 17.60 -12.73 -1.24
C LEU A 188 16.11 -12.51 -0.93
N PRO A 189 15.47 -13.40 -0.13
CA PRO A 189 14.02 -13.35 0.11
C PRO A 189 13.57 -12.04 0.78
N ALA A 190 14.35 -11.51 1.73
CA ALA A 190 14.04 -10.24 2.39
C ALA A 190 14.11 -9.03 1.43
N LEU A 191 15.01 -9.06 0.43
CA LEU A 191 15.07 -8.03 -0.60
C LEU A 191 13.80 -8.04 -1.45
N LEU A 192 13.33 -9.21 -1.85
CA LEU A 192 12.10 -9.35 -2.63
C LEU A 192 10.88 -8.82 -1.86
N ILE A 193 10.71 -9.24 -0.59
CA ILE A 193 9.64 -8.72 0.28
C ILE A 193 9.72 -7.19 0.39
N PHE A 194 10.90 -6.62 0.61
CA PHE A 194 11.10 -5.18 0.68
C PHE A 194 10.71 -4.48 -0.63
N GLU A 195 11.20 -4.95 -1.77
CA GLU A 195 10.92 -4.32 -3.07
C GLU A 195 9.45 -4.42 -3.49
N TRP A 196 8.75 -5.48 -3.10
CA TRP A 196 7.34 -5.64 -3.39
C TRP A 196 6.44 -4.70 -2.57
N PHE A 197 6.86 -4.34 -1.34
CA PHE A 197 6.03 -3.59 -0.39
C PHE A 197 6.64 -2.28 0.12
N ARG A 198 7.71 -1.79 -0.49
CA ARG A 198 8.32 -0.51 -0.08
C ARG A 198 7.42 0.70 -0.34
N ASN A 199 6.58 0.65 -1.39
CA ASN A 199 5.64 1.71 -1.71
C ASN A 199 4.47 1.76 -0.71
N GLU A 200 4.15 0.63 -0.11
CA GLU A 200 3.20 0.46 0.99
C GLU A 200 3.82 0.78 2.35
N GLY A 201 5.07 1.24 2.35
CA GLY A 201 5.79 1.74 3.51
C GLY A 201 6.58 0.69 4.29
N LEU A 202 6.70 -0.55 3.78
CA LEU A 202 7.52 -1.58 4.43
C LEU A 202 9.01 -1.18 4.42
N THR A 203 9.65 -1.18 5.56
CA THR A 203 11.09 -0.90 5.67
C THR A 203 11.93 -2.14 5.43
N ARG A 204 13.20 -1.95 5.05
CA ARG A 204 14.14 -3.06 4.88
C ARG A 204 14.28 -3.91 6.15
N THR A 205 14.37 -3.27 7.31
CA THR A 205 14.46 -3.95 8.61
C THR A 205 13.22 -4.79 8.89
N GLN A 206 12.03 -4.30 8.54
CA GLN A 206 10.80 -5.07 8.68
C GLN A 206 10.79 -6.30 7.74
N ALA A 207 11.26 -6.15 6.51
CA ALA A 207 11.39 -7.29 5.59
C ALA A 207 12.36 -8.37 6.12
N ASP A 208 13.50 -7.96 6.69
CA ASP A 208 14.44 -8.89 7.34
C ASP A 208 13.78 -9.60 8.54
N ASN A 209 13.01 -8.86 9.36
CA ASN A 209 12.26 -9.41 10.49
C ASN A 209 11.13 -10.36 10.06
N ILE A 210 10.43 -10.09 8.95
CA ILE A 210 9.43 -11.01 8.38
C ILE A 210 10.08 -12.35 8.04
N ILE A 211 11.20 -12.33 7.35
CA ILE A 211 11.93 -13.57 7.00
C ILE A 211 12.42 -14.30 8.26
N ALA A 212 12.97 -13.59 9.24
CA ALA A 212 13.42 -14.17 10.50
C ALA A 212 12.28 -14.80 11.31
N SER A 213 11.05 -14.27 11.17
CA SER A 213 9.85 -14.73 11.88
C SER A 213 9.00 -15.71 11.07
N ALA A 214 9.46 -16.22 9.93
CA ALA A 214 8.66 -17.02 8.99
C ALA A 214 8.01 -18.27 9.61
N SER A 215 8.61 -18.83 10.67
CA SER A 215 8.04 -19.96 11.44
C SER A 215 7.10 -19.53 12.57
N SER A 216 6.98 -18.23 12.88
CA SER A 216 6.23 -17.71 14.01
C SER A 216 4.83 -17.28 13.58
N SER A 217 3.84 -18.18 13.70
CA SER A 217 2.44 -17.84 13.38
C SER A 217 1.90 -16.75 14.31
N GLY A 218 1.23 -15.74 13.76
CA GLY A 218 0.66 -14.62 14.48
C GLY A 218 1.56 -13.38 14.57
N ALA A 219 2.80 -13.42 14.06
CA ALA A 219 3.66 -12.23 13.98
C ALA A 219 3.04 -11.18 13.02
N ARG A 220 3.06 -9.91 13.44
CA ARG A 220 2.46 -8.80 12.69
C ARG A 220 3.40 -7.63 12.56
N PHE A 221 3.41 -7.01 11.39
CA PHE A 221 4.21 -5.85 11.05
C PHE A 221 3.28 -4.77 10.50
N PHE A 222 3.55 -3.50 10.79
CA PHE A 222 2.68 -2.38 10.43
C PHE A 222 3.48 -1.24 9.82
N SER A 223 2.90 -0.56 8.84
CA SER A 223 3.38 0.73 8.34
C SER A 223 2.17 1.59 7.94
N GLY A 224 1.97 2.68 8.66
CA GLY A 224 0.72 3.45 8.54
C GLY A 224 -0.48 2.56 8.84
N GLU A 225 -1.37 2.48 7.90
CA GLU A 225 -2.57 1.63 8.00
C GLU A 225 -2.36 0.23 7.39
N ASN A 226 -1.27 -0.02 6.67
CA ASN A 226 -0.96 -1.31 6.07
C ASN A 226 -0.44 -2.32 7.10
N ALA A 227 -0.79 -3.59 6.94
CA ALA A 227 -0.37 -4.65 7.82
C ALA A 227 0.10 -5.91 7.07
N TRP A 228 1.12 -6.55 7.61
CA TRP A 228 1.62 -7.86 7.16
C TRP A 228 1.53 -8.83 8.32
N THR A 229 0.83 -9.93 8.13
CA THR A 229 0.61 -10.95 9.17
C THR A 229 1.18 -12.29 8.70
N ILE A 230 1.96 -12.96 9.55
CA ILE A 230 2.42 -14.33 9.28
C ILE A 230 1.43 -15.31 9.90
N ASP A 231 0.85 -16.19 9.09
CA ASP A 231 0.04 -17.31 9.56
C ASP A 231 0.51 -18.63 8.92
N ARG A 232 1.03 -19.53 9.75
CA ARG A 232 1.50 -20.88 9.32
C ARG A 232 2.47 -20.85 8.14
N GLY A 233 3.42 -19.92 8.13
CA GLY A 233 4.43 -19.77 7.08
C GLY A 233 3.96 -19.01 5.85
N ILE A 234 2.72 -18.53 5.83
CA ILE A 234 2.18 -17.65 4.79
C ILE A 234 2.23 -16.21 5.28
N LEU A 235 2.82 -15.31 4.50
CA LEU A 235 2.70 -13.87 4.71
C LEU A 235 1.44 -13.36 4.02
N ILE A 236 0.63 -12.66 4.76
CA ILE A 236 -0.65 -12.08 4.33
C ILE A 236 -0.51 -10.58 4.37
N PHE A 237 -0.69 -9.90 3.25
CA PHE A 237 -0.73 -8.44 3.15
C PHE A 237 -2.16 -7.94 3.24
N GLU A 238 -2.40 -7.00 4.14
CA GLU A 238 -3.67 -6.30 4.34
C GLU A 238 -3.47 -4.82 4.01
N GLU A 239 -4.01 -4.40 2.85
CA GLU A 239 -3.99 -3.00 2.45
C GLU A 239 -5.06 -2.21 3.22
N SER A 240 -4.69 -1.00 3.67
CA SER A 240 -5.66 -0.08 4.25
C SER A 240 -6.66 0.40 3.22
N GLY A 241 -7.91 0.22 3.55
CA GLY A 241 -9.05 0.57 2.69
C GLY A 241 -9.93 -0.62 2.35
N GLY A 242 -9.56 -1.83 2.76
CA GLY A 242 -10.50 -2.92 2.89
C GLY A 242 -11.37 -2.68 4.15
N SER A 243 -12.04 -1.52 4.24
CA SER A 243 -13.20 -1.39 5.13
C SER A 243 -14.11 -2.55 4.77
N LEU A 244 -14.53 -3.27 5.81
CA LEU A 244 -15.67 -4.14 5.71
C LEU A 244 -16.76 -3.37 4.95
N PRO A 245 -17.52 -3.99 4.04
CA PRO A 245 -18.63 -3.32 3.40
C PRO A 245 -19.43 -2.62 4.51
N ASP A 246 -19.66 -1.30 4.39
CA ASP A 246 -20.40 -0.52 5.39
C ASP A 246 -21.85 -1.01 5.54
N ASP A 247 -22.33 -1.87 4.65
CA ASP A 247 -23.61 -2.56 4.67
C ASP A 247 -23.44 -4.06 4.95
N PHE A 248 -23.18 -4.41 6.23
CA PHE A 248 -23.25 -5.80 6.69
C PHE A 248 -24.69 -6.36 6.65
N ASP A 249 -25.69 -5.51 6.64
CA ASP A 249 -27.09 -5.92 6.64
C ASP A 249 -27.52 -6.59 5.32
N ASP A 250 -26.86 -6.28 4.21
CA ASP A 250 -27.10 -6.91 2.91
C ASP A 250 -26.40 -8.28 2.70
N CYS A 251 -25.65 -8.75 3.69
CA CYS A 251 -24.94 -10.04 3.57
C CYS A 251 -25.83 -11.27 3.84
N PHE A 252 -27.06 -11.08 4.32
CA PHE A 252 -27.96 -12.18 4.67
C PHE A 252 -29.34 -12.00 4.04
N GLU A 253 -29.78 -13.02 3.33
CA GLU A 253 -31.14 -13.13 2.82
C GLU A 253 -31.98 -13.96 3.80
N VAL A 254 -33.07 -13.40 4.33
CA VAL A 254 -33.95 -14.04 5.30
C VAL A 254 -35.28 -14.35 4.64
N LYS A 255 -35.70 -15.63 4.64
CA LYS A 255 -36.96 -16.09 4.05
C LYS A 255 -37.65 -17.07 5.00
N GLN A 256 -38.99 -17.04 5.04
CA GLN A 256 -39.77 -18.11 5.63
C GLN A 256 -40.03 -19.17 4.58
N ILE A 257 -39.72 -20.42 4.89
CA ILE A 257 -39.88 -21.57 4.00
C ILE A 257 -40.62 -22.70 4.72
N SER A 258 -41.10 -23.69 3.97
CA SER A 258 -41.56 -24.95 4.51
C SER A 258 -40.39 -25.80 5.05
N THR A 259 -40.55 -26.51 6.17
CA THR A 259 -39.51 -27.42 6.67
C THR A 259 -39.16 -28.55 5.70
N ALA A 260 -40.08 -28.88 4.76
CA ALA A 260 -39.82 -29.82 3.69
C ALA A 260 -38.81 -29.33 2.62
N GLU A 261 -38.57 -28.02 2.57
CA GLU A 261 -37.64 -27.39 1.61
C GLU A 261 -36.23 -27.19 2.17
N MET A 262 -35.98 -27.62 3.43
CA MET A 262 -34.67 -27.49 4.05
C MET A 262 -33.60 -28.32 3.33
N ASP A 263 -32.51 -27.68 2.92
CA ASP A 263 -31.32 -28.35 2.39
C ASP A 263 -30.12 -28.14 3.33
N TYR A 264 -29.79 -29.16 4.07
CA TYR A 264 -28.65 -29.15 5.00
C TYR A 264 -27.28 -29.33 4.31
N ALA A 265 -27.25 -29.57 3.00
CA ALA A 265 -26.01 -29.72 2.23
C ALA A 265 -25.38 -28.34 1.89
N ASP A 266 -26.16 -27.26 1.88
CA ASP A 266 -25.66 -25.92 1.64
C ASP A 266 -25.05 -25.31 2.91
N PRO A 267 -23.71 -25.17 3.03
CA PRO A 267 -23.06 -24.60 4.19
C PRO A 267 -23.30 -23.09 4.35
N CYS A 268 -23.80 -22.44 3.29
CA CYS A 268 -24.11 -21.01 3.27
C CYS A 268 -25.54 -20.71 3.68
N THR A 269 -26.30 -21.72 4.14
CA THR A 269 -27.68 -21.55 4.61
C THR A 269 -27.85 -22.14 6.00
N ALA A 270 -28.52 -21.42 6.89
CA ALA A 270 -28.91 -21.87 8.25
C ALA A 270 -30.41 -21.75 8.42
N TYR A 271 -30.97 -22.67 9.20
CA TYR A 271 -32.42 -22.74 9.49
C TYR A 271 -32.69 -22.54 10.96
N PHE A 272 -33.71 -21.73 11.27
CA PHE A 272 -34.10 -21.38 12.64
C PHE A 272 -35.62 -21.49 12.81
N ASP A 273 -36.05 -21.70 14.03
CA ASP A 273 -37.47 -21.60 14.39
C ASP A 273 -38.02 -20.19 14.09
N LEU A 274 -39.34 -20.09 13.84
CA LEU A 274 -40.01 -18.83 13.52
C LEU A 274 -39.78 -17.75 14.60
N ALA A 275 -39.62 -18.11 15.84
CA ALA A 275 -39.35 -17.17 16.95
C ALA A 275 -38.03 -16.38 16.78
N VAL A 276 -37.17 -16.79 15.85
CA VAL A 276 -35.90 -16.03 15.58
C VAL A 276 -36.18 -14.63 15.06
N VAL A 277 -37.28 -14.38 14.38
CA VAL A 277 -37.65 -13.05 13.83
C VAL A 277 -38.60 -12.29 14.77
N ASP A 278 -39.06 -12.89 15.88
CA ASP A 278 -39.92 -12.21 16.83
C ASP A 278 -39.13 -11.30 17.78
N GLY A 279 -39.65 -10.10 18.03
CA GLY A 279 -39.05 -9.14 18.98
C GLY A 279 -37.85 -8.36 18.38
N ALA A 280 -36.63 -8.59 18.90
CA ALA A 280 -35.46 -7.86 18.43
C ALA A 280 -35.09 -8.26 17.01
N PRO A 281 -34.69 -7.27 16.14
CA PRO A 281 -34.26 -7.55 14.79
C PRO A 281 -32.97 -8.37 14.77
N LEU A 282 -32.79 -9.12 13.68
CA LEU A 282 -31.49 -9.73 13.35
C LEU A 282 -30.51 -8.63 13.00
N SER A 283 -29.27 -8.79 13.41
CA SER A 283 -28.19 -7.85 13.13
C SER A 283 -26.90 -8.59 12.81
N THR A 284 -25.93 -7.87 12.31
CA THR A 284 -24.64 -8.43 11.96
C THR A 284 -23.50 -7.66 12.59
N ARG A 285 -22.43 -8.34 12.96
CA ARG A 285 -21.15 -7.76 13.35
C ARG A 285 -20.01 -8.74 13.12
N THR A 286 -18.80 -8.26 13.22
CA THR A 286 -17.61 -9.11 13.24
C THR A 286 -17.32 -9.65 14.63
N TRP A 287 -16.46 -10.68 14.68
CA TRP A 287 -15.96 -11.27 15.91
C TRP A 287 -15.21 -10.28 16.80
N GLN A 288 -15.44 -10.40 18.10
CA GLN A 288 -14.74 -9.66 19.16
C GLN A 288 -14.07 -10.61 20.13
N THR A 289 -12.96 -10.17 20.75
CA THR A 289 -12.29 -10.96 21.78
C THR A 289 -13.20 -11.19 22.97
N GLY A 290 -13.38 -12.45 23.35
CA GLY A 290 -14.28 -12.83 24.45
C GLY A 290 -15.62 -13.42 23.99
N ASP A 291 -15.98 -13.31 22.72
CA ASP A 291 -17.21 -13.87 22.16
C ASP A 291 -17.33 -15.37 22.41
N ARG A 292 -18.53 -15.77 22.78
CA ARG A 292 -18.90 -17.17 23.08
C ARG A 292 -20.23 -17.50 22.43
N MET A 293 -20.40 -18.75 22.02
CA MET A 293 -21.68 -19.29 21.59
C MET A 293 -21.83 -20.72 22.07
N GLN A 294 -23.05 -21.20 22.14
CA GLN A 294 -23.34 -22.61 22.31
C GLN A 294 -23.56 -23.25 20.93
N PRO A 295 -22.60 -24.05 20.41
CA PRO A 295 -22.76 -24.69 19.11
C PRO A 295 -23.91 -25.69 19.09
N PHE A 296 -24.61 -25.80 17.96
CA PHE A 296 -25.67 -26.80 17.79
C PHE A 296 -25.14 -28.21 18.06
N GLY A 297 -25.90 -28.99 18.81
CA GLY A 297 -25.54 -30.33 19.26
C GLY A 297 -24.61 -30.39 20.47
N MET A 298 -24.25 -29.24 21.09
CA MET A 298 -23.39 -29.19 22.27
C MET A 298 -24.14 -28.58 23.47
N LYS A 299 -23.89 -29.12 24.68
CA LYS A 299 -24.47 -28.59 25.93
C LYS A 299 -23.68 -27.40 26.51
N ALA A 300 -22.41 -27.28 26.16
CA ALA A 300 -21.51 -26.26 26.69
C ALA A 300 -21.26 -25.13 25.70
N THR A 301 -21.09 -23.90 26.22
CA THR A 301 -20.64 -22.76 25.43
C THR A 301 -19.16 -22.87 25.11
N LYS A 302 -18.75 -22.47 23.90
CA LYS A 302 -17.35 -22.38 23.45
C LYS A 302 -16.98 -20.94 23.10
N LYS A 303 -15.70 -20.59 23.29
CA LYS A 303 -15.17 -19.33 22.76
C LYS A 303 -15.13 -19.41 21.22
N LEU A 304 -15.49 -18.32 20.56
CA LEU A 304 -15.40 -18.25 19.10
C LEU A 304 -13.95 -18.41 18.61
N SER A 305 -12.97 -17.90 19.37
CA SER A 305 -11.54 -18.13 19.10
C SER A 305 -11.19 -19.59 18.90
N ASP A 306 -11.77 -20.47 19.73
CA ASP A 306 -11.51 -21.92 19.71
C ASP A 306 -12.24 -22.57 18.52
N ILE A 307 -13.46 -22.12 18.20
CA ILE A 307 -14.23 -22.57 17.05
C ILE A 307 -13.46 -22.25 15.77
N PHE A 308 -13.01 -21.02 15.60
CA PHE A 308 -12.22 -20.58 14.45
C PHE A 308 -10.89 -21.36 14.32
N SER A 309 -10.18 -21.58 15.43
CA SER A 309 -8.92 -22.31 15.42
C SER A 309 -9.11 -23.76 15.03
N ASN A 310 -10.16 -24.42 15.52
CA ASN A 310 -10.51 -25.80 15.17
C ASN A 310 -10.94 -25.92 13.70
N SER A 311 -11.56 -24.88 13.15
CA SER A 311 -11.97 -24.78 11.73
C SER A 311 -10.82 -24.29 10.83
N LYS A 312 -9.59 -24.13 11.36
CA LYS A 312 -8.39 -23.66 10.66
C LYS A 312 -8.57 -22.31 9.96
N ILE A 313 -9.43 -21.43 10.48
CA ILE A 313 -9.66 -20.09 9.96
C ILE A 313 -8.45 -19.22 10.30
N SER A 314 -7.94 -18.48 9.30
CA SER A 314 -6.81 -17.59 9.48
C SER A 314 -7.12 -16.43 10.43
N VAL A 315 -6.10 -15.79 11.01
CA VAL A 315 -6.29 -14.64 11.91
C VAL A 315 -6.98 -13.48 11.20
N THR A 316 -6.71 -13.31 9.91
CA THR A 316 -7.29 -12.27 9.04
C THR A 316 -8.74 -12.56 8.70
N ASP A 317 -9.06 -13.82 8.35
CA ASP A 317 -10.42 -14.21 8.00
C ASP A 317 -11.37 -14.11 9.19
N LYS A 318 -10.91 -14.41 10.40
CA LYS A 318 -11.72 -14.25 11.65
C LYS A 318 -12.34 -12.87 11.77
N LYS A 319 -11.64 -11.81 11.33
CA LYS A 319 -12.12 -10.42 11.42
C LYS A 319 -13.07 -10.04 10.28
N ARG A 320 -13.13 -10.84 9.21
CA ARG A 320 -13.94 -10.58 8.02
C ARG A 320 -15.20 -11.42 7.95
N ILE A 321 -15.31 -12.46 8.78
CA ILE A 321 -16.50 -13.31 8.82
C ILE A 321 -17.60 -12.58 9.58
N PRO A 322 -18.74 -12.28 8.95
CA PRO A 322 -19.89 -11.69 9.65
C PRO A 322 -20.53 -12.73 10.55
N LEU A 323 -20.93 -12.31 11.73
CA LEU A 323 -21.71 -13.11 12.67
C LEU A 323 -23.17 -12.70 12.56
N LEU A 324 -24.08 -13.67 12.38
CA LEU A 324 -25.51 -13.40 12.52
C LEU A 324 -25.86 -13.32 14.02
N MET A 325 -26.47 -12.23 14.42
CA MET A 325 -26.80 -11.92 15.80
C MET A 325 -28.28 -11.73 15.98
N LYS A 326 -28.74 -12.03 17.21
CA LYS A 326 -30.00 -11.51 17.74
C LYS A 326 -29.77 -10.96 19.14
N SER A 327 -29.93 -9.65 19.28
CA SER A 327 -29.51 -8.92 20.49
C SER A 327 -28.04 -9.19 20.84
N ALA A 328 -27.74 -9.81 21.97
CA ALA A 328 -26.38 -10.17 22.40
C ALA A 328 -25.96 -11.59 21.96
N ASP A 329 -26.86 -12.38 21.42
CA ASP A 329 -26.62 -13.78 21.11
C ASP A 329 -26.10 -13.99 19.69
N ILE A 330 -25.04 -14.77 19.55
CA ILE A 330 -24.50 -15.21 18.29
C ILE A 330 -25.27 -16.41 17.79
N LEU A 331 -26.00 -16.26 16.70
CA LEU A 331 -26.85 -17.30 16.12
C LEU A 331 -26.10 -18.18 15.14
N TRP A 332 -25.23 -17.57 14.30
CA TRP A 332 -24.57 -18.31 13.25
C TRP A 332 -23.25 -17.66 12.83
N ILE A 333 -22.28 -18.50 12.54
CA ILE A 333 -21.03 -18.19 11.86
C ILE A 333 -21.16 -18.84 10.48
N PRO A 334 -21.40 -18.08 9.39
CA PRO A 334 -21.67 -18.65 8.06
C PRO A 334 -20.59 -19.64 7.62
N GLY A 335 -21.01 -20.77 7.05
CA GLY A 335 -20.10 -21.81 6.58
C GLY A 335 -19.32 -22.57 7.68
N ILE A 336 -19.43 -22.18 8.95
CA ILE A 336 -18.62 -22.76 10.03
C ILE A 336 -19.47 -23.45 11.09
N ARG A 337 -20.36 -22.71 11.76
CA ARG A 337 -21.12 -23.28 12.89
C ARG A 337 -22.38 -22.49 13.21
N ARG A 338 -23.50 -23.21 13.43
CA ARG A 338 -24.77 -22.70 13.95
C ARG A 338 -24.82 -22.81 15.45
N SER A 339 -25.52 -21.88 16.11
CA SER A 339 -25.89 -21.95 17.54
C SER A 339 -26.98 -23.01 17.80
N ALA A 340 -27.07 -23.43 19.04
CA ALA A 340 -28.18 -24.26 19.55
C ALA A 340 -29.46 -23.47 19.78
N LEU A 341 -29.44 -22.14 19.70
CA LEU A 341 -30.61 -21.27 19.89
C LEU A 341 -31.54 -21.38 18.67
N TYR A 342 -32.83 -21.23 18.95
CA TYR A 342 -33.89 -21.27 17.92
C TYR A 342 -33.82 -22.55 17.04
N PRO A 343 -33.80 -23.75 17.61
CA PRO A 343 -33.75 -24.98 16.83
C PRO A 343 -35.06 -25.23 16.11
N VAL A 344 -35.01 -25.66 14.87
CA VAL A 344 -36.17 -26.21 14.18
C VAL A 344 -36.42 -27.63 14.71
N THR A 345 -37.64 -27.91 15.11
CA THR A 345 -38.06 -29.22 15.62
C THR A 345 -38.81 -30.02 14.55
N PRO A 346 -38.97 -31.36 14.70
CA PRO A 346 -39.73 -32.18 13.75
C PRO A 346 -41.21 -31.82 13.68
N GLU A 347 -41.74 -31.07 14.66
CA GLU A 347 -43.15 -30.67 14.72
C GLU A 347 -43.42 -29.39 13.93
N ASP A 348 -42.36 -28.63 13.59
CA ASP A 348 -42.47 -27.37 12.88
C ASP A 348 -42.78 -27.59 11.38
N LYS A 349 -43.81 -26.94 10.89
CA LYS A 349 -44.22 -26.98 9.46
C LYS A 349 -43.51 -25.96 8.62
N SER A 350 -42.99 -24.89 9.23
CA SER A 350 -42.27 -23.81 8.57
C SER A 350 -41.13 -23.32 9.45
N CYS A 351 -40.10 -22.74 8.84
CA CYS A 351 -38.92 -22.24 9.52
C CYS A 351 -38.39 -20.99 8.80
N ILE A 352 -37.46 -20.27 9.43
CA ILE A 352 -36.71 -19.17 8.84
C ILE A 352 -35.42 -19.72 8.25
N SER A 353 -35.27 -19.58 6.94
CA SER A 353 -34.04 -19.80 6.22
C SER A 353 -33.25 -18.49 6.16
N VAL A 354 -31.99 -18.53 6.61
CA VAL A 354 -31.05 -17.40 6.52
C VAL A 354 -29.90 -17.83 5.64
N ARG A 355 -29.78 -17.20 4.48
CA ARG A 355 -28.74 -17.49 3.49
C ARG A 355 -27.70 -16.38 3.49
N TYR A 356 -26.42 -16.76 3.56
CA TYR A 356 -25.30 -15.84 3.39
C TYR A 356 -25.05 -15.58 1.90
N THR A 357 -25.12 -14.29 1.49
CA THR A 357 -24.96 -13.83 0.11
C THR A 357 -23.67 -13.04 -0.09
N GLY A 358 -22.87 -12.82 0.96
CA GLY A 358 -21.64 -12.06 0.92
C GLY A 358 -20.49 -12.76 0.18
N ARG A 359 -19.30 -12.12 0.19
CA ARG A 359 -18.11 -12.69 -0.45
C ARG A 359 -17.78 -14.08 0.08
N ARG A 360 -17.27 -14.94 -0.81
CA ARG A 360 -16.92 -16.33 -0.53
C ARG A 360 -16.14 -16.46 0.78
N ILE A 361 -16.70 -17.15 1.76
CA ILE A 361 -15.99 -17.58 2.96
C ILE A 361 -14.94 -18.60 2.50
N PRO A 362 -13.67 -18.53 2.97
CA PRO A 362 -12.66 -19.53 2.63
C PRO A 362 -13.22 -20.92 2.87
N PRO A 363 -12.95 -21.90 1.99
CA PRO A 363 -13.53 -23.22 2.13
C PRO A 363 -13.12 -23.82 3.47
N VAL A 364 -14.09 -23.99 4.35
CA VAL A 364 -13.94 -24.90 5.48
C VAL A 364 -13.76 -26.26 4.81
N HIS A 365 -12.55 -26.82 4.85
CA HIS A 365 -12.36 -28.20 4.45
C HIS A 365 -13.40 -29.02 5.20
N SER A 366 -14.33 -29.58 4.44
CA SER A 366 -15.35 -30.47 4.97
C SER A 366 -14.67 -31.49 5.87
N CYS A 367 -14.89 -31.38 7.17
CA CYS A 367 -14.61 -32.49 8.03
C CYS A 367 -15.55 -33.62 7.60
N ARG A 368 -14.99 -34.61 6.92
CA ARG A 368 -15.57 -35.96 6.94
C ARG A 368 -15.46 -36.52 8.33
#